data_23c1a1a318d1dbf421a867fdca0b2af0
#
_entry.id   23c1a1a318d1dbf421a867fdca0b2af0
#
_cell.length_a   1.000
_cell.length_b   1.000
_cell.length_c   1.000
_cell.angle_alpha   90.00
_cell.angle_beta   90.00
_cell.angle_gamma   90.00
#
_symmetry.space_group_name_H-M   'P 1'
#
loop_
_entity.id
_entity.type
_entity.pdbx_description
1 polymer ?
#
loop_
_entity_poly.entity_id
_entity_poly.type
_entity_poly.pdbx_seq_one_letter_code
_entity_poly.pdbx_strand_id
1 'polypeptide(L)'
;MLRGNEAEGVVVAGRKSEDEVSLVPLLPIAAQGGSLNDFVVSVKENDCERVVSPIRGADFAMPVAGDSMAPEYPAGSQIFIKKINERAFIDWGKVYVLDTCNGSVIKRVFPSDNAEKVKCVSINPEYPPFEVSYEDIYGMYRVLLCMSVK
;
A
#
# COMPACT_ATOMS: atom_id res chain seq x y z
N MET A 1 -37.48 16.27 4.60
CA MET A 1 -37.35 15.58 4.74
C MET A 1 -37.41 15.05 4.51
N LEU A 2 -36.86 15.46 4.36
CA LEU A 2 -36.57 14.65 4.42
C LEU A 2 -36.37 14.22 4.08
N ARG A 3 -36.21 14.56 4.07
CA ARG A 3 -35.80 13.82 4.10
C ARG A 3 -35.53 13.24 3.95
N GLY A 4 -35.30 13.73 3.74
CA GLY A 4 -34.98 12.93 3.96
C GLY A 4 -34.55 12.37 3.67
N ASN A 5 -34.39 12.77 3.76
CA ASN A 5 -34.04 11.96 3.83
C ASN A 5 -33.74 11.51 3.42
N GLU A 6 -33.57 11.95 3.33
CA GLU A 6 -33.35 11.22 3.40
C GLU A 6 -33.08 10.59 3.24
N ALA A 7 -33.16 11.18 3.09
CA ALA A 7 -33.01 10.36 3.29
C ALA A 7 -32.70 9.81 3.16
N GLU A 8 -32.52 10.24 3.13
CA GLU A 8 -32.28 9.44 3.30
C GLU A 8 -31.85 8.77 3.23
N GLY A 9 -31.90 9.12 2.97
CA GLY A 9 -31.51 8.30 3.26
C GLY A 9 -31.01 7.75 3.06
N VAL A 10 -31.01 7.95 3.08
CA VAL A 10 -30.61 7.13 3.21
C VAL A 10 -30.26 6.60 3.17
N VAL A 11 -30.25 6.78 3.22
CA VAL A 11 -29.92 5.94 3.49
C VAL A 11 -29.71 5.28 3.50
N VAL A 12 -29.70 5.37 3.51
CA VAL A 12 -29.47 4.48 3.70
C VAL A 12 -29.31 3.72 3.45
N ALA A 13 -29.22 3.74 3.37
CA ALA A 13 -28.89 2.96 3.34
C ALA A 13 -28.43 2.41 2.86
N GLY A 14 -28.24 2.30 2.71
CA GLY A 14 -27.66 1.81 2.46
C GLY A 14 -26.98 1.75 2.09
N ARG A 15 -26.67 2.05 2.00
CA ARG A 15 -25.78 1.97 1.86
C ARG A 15 -25.01 1.52 2.41
N LYS A 16 -24.85 1.61 2.55
CA LYS A 16 -24.10 0.96 3.28
C LYS A 16 -23.37 -0.32 2.94
N SER A 17 -23.88 -1.23 2.37
CA SER A 17 -23.28 -2.50 2.12
C SER A 17 -22.04 -2.38 1.26
N GLU A 18 -22.04 -1.49 0.31
CA GLU A 18 -20.86 -1.28 -0.50
C GLU A 18 -19.73 -0.69 0.32
N ASP A 19 -20.04 -0.05 1.43
CA ASP A 19 -19.01 0.42 2.34
C ASP A 19 -18.37 -0.71 3.12
N GLU A 20 -19.12 -1.79 3.29
CA GLU A 20 -18.66 -2.91 4.11
C GLU A 20 -17.82 -3.87 3.33
N VAL A 21 -18.04 -3.97 2.04
CA VAL A 21 -17.32 -4.90 1.18
C VAL A 21 -16.69 -4.12 0.05
N SER A 22 -15.38 -4.13 0.04
CA SER A 22 -14.62 -3.45 -0.98
C SER A 22 -13.65 -4.46 -1.58
N LEU A 23 -13.74 -4.67 -2.89
CA LEU A 23 -12.83 -5.57 -3.58
C LEU A 23 -11.71 -4.76 -4.18
N VAL A 24 -10.49 -5.16 -3.89
CA VAL A 24 -9.30 -4.51 -4.43
C VAL A 24 -8.47 -5.52 -5.21
N PRO A 25 -7.78 -5.06 -6.26
CA PRO A 25 -6.89 -5.95 -7.01
C PRO A 25 -5.77 -6.47 -6.14
N LEU A 26 -5.43 -7.74 -6.34
CA LEU A 26 -4.29 -8.37 -5.68
C LEU A 26 -3.11 -8.36 -6.63
N LEU A 27 -2.06 -7.65 -6.25
CA LEU A 27 -0.83 -7.60 -7.03
C LEU A 27 -0.02 -8.86 -6.71
N PRO A 28 0.49 -9.57 -7.71
CA PRO A 28 1.22 -10.81 -7.46
C PRO A 28 2.59 -10.53 -6.85
N ILE A 29 3.15 -11.56 -6.21
CA ILE A 29 4.48 -11.44 -5.61
C ILE A 29 5.53 -11.04 -6.66
N ALA A 30 5.32 -11.44 -7.91
CA ALA A 30 6.24 -11.09 -9.00
C ALA A 30 6.32 -9.59 -9.22
N ALA A 31 5.31 -8.83 -8.80
CA ALA A 31 5.35 -7.37 -8.92
C ALA A 31 6.48 -6.75 -8.10
N GLN A 32 6.97 -7.47 -7.10
CA GLN A 32 8.02 -6.96 -6.23
C GLN A 32 9.39 -7.00 -6.90
N GLY A 33 9.54 -7.80 -7.96
CA GLY A 33 10.79 -7.88 -8.69
C GLY A 33 10.85 -7.00 -9.92
N GLY A 34 9.77 -6.26 -10.23
CA GLY A 34 9.70 -5.41 -11.40
C GLY A 34 9.08 -4.08 -11.08
N SER A 35 8.66 -3.36 -12.12
CA SER A 35 8.00 -2.07 -11.91
C SER A 35 6.57 -2.27 -11.43
N LEU A 36 6.28 -1.76 -10.26
CA LEU A 36 4.94 -1.82 -9.70
C LEU A 36 3.95 -1.01 -10.54
N ASN A 37 4.42 0.11 -11.10
CA ASN A 37 3.58 0.93 -11.99
C ASN A 37 3.09 0.14 -13.20
N ASP A 38 3.95 -0.66 -13.79
CA ASP A 38 3.55 -1.47 -14.94
C ASP A 38 2.49 -2.48 -14.56
N PHE A 39 2.63 -3.08 -13.38
CA PHE A 39 1.62 -4.01 -12.88
C PHE A 39 0.31 -3.30 -12.58
N VAL A 40 0.36 -2.10 -12.02
CA VAL A 40 -0.84 -1.32 -11.69
C VAL A 40 -1.60 -0.98 -12.98
N VAL A 41 -0.89 -0.57 -14.02
CA VAL A 41 -1.54 -0.26 -15.30
C VAL A 41 -2.16 -1.52 -15.89
N SER A 42 -1.42 -2.62 -15.88
CA SER A 42 -1.90 -3.89 -16.42
C SER A 42 -3.15 -4.37 -15.68
N VAL A 43 -3.16 -4.24 -14.37
CA VAL A 43 -4.28 -4.66 -13.52
C VAL A 43 -5.54 -3.86 -13.85
N LYS A 44 -5.40 -2.58 -14.15
CA LYS A 44 -6.55 -1.73 -14.47
C LYS A 44 -7.16 -2.08 -15.83
N GLU A 45 -6.37 -2.62 -16.73
CA GLU A 45 -6.81 -2.92 -18.10
C GLU A 45 -7.31 -4.35 -18.26
N ASN A 46 -6.94 -5.24 -17.38
CA ASN A 46 -7.23 -6.66 -17.51
C ASN A 46 -7.92 -7.19 -16.27
N ASP A 47 -8.60 -8.31 -16.44
CA ASP A 47 -9.13 -9.03 -15.29
C ASP A 47 -7.97 -9.55 -14.45
N CYS A 48 -8.12 -9.41 -13.15
CA CYS A 48 -7.11 -9.86 -12.20
C CYS A 48 -7.82 -10.40 -10.97
N GLU A 49 -7.08 -11.12 -10.17
CA GLU A 49 -7.60 -11.59 -8.89
C GLU A 49 -7.91 -10.39 -8.00
N ARG A 50 -9.03 -10.48 -7.27
CA ARG A 50 -9.44 -9.45 -6.34
C ARG A 50 -9.69 -10.06 -4.98
N VAL A 51 -9.42 -9.31 -3.96
CA VAL A 51 -9.64 -9.74 -2.58
C VAL A 51 -10.47 -8.71 -1.85
N VAL A 52 -11.15 -9.16 -0.81
CA VAL A 52 -11.94 -8.27 0.02
C VAL A 52 -10.98 -7.47 0.90
N SER A 53 -11.12 -6.14 0.85
CA SER A 53 -10.38 -5.27 1.75
C SER A 53 -11.21 -5.05 3.00
N PRO A 54 -10.66 -5.32 4.19
CA PRO A 54 -11.40 -5.08 5.44
C PRO A 54 -11.41 -3.62 5.84
N ILE A 55 -10.73 -2.76 5.08
CA ILE A 55 -10.67 -1.33 5.38
C ILE A 55 -10.98 -0.53 4.13
N ARG A 56 -11.39 0.72 4.33
CA ARG A 56 -11.63 1.63 3.23
C ARG A 56 -10.34 2.30 2.80
N GLY A 57 -10.32 2.69 1.55
CA GLY A 57 -9.25 3.53 1.02
C GLY A 57 -8.08 2.79 0.42
N ALA A 58 -8.02 1.47 0.56
CA ALA A 58 -6.95 0.71 -0.06
C ALA A 58 -7.15 0.67 -1.57
N ASP A 59 -6.06 0.85 -2.30
CA ASP A 59 -6.08 0.76 -3.76
C ASP A 59 -5.73 -0.65 -4.23
N PHE A 60 -4.87 -1.34 -3.49
CA PHE A 60 -4.36 -2.65 -3.87
C PHE A 60 -4.05 -3.47 -2.63
N ALA A 61 -3.98 -4.78 -2.82
CA ALA A 61 -3.41 -5.72 -1.86
C ALA A 61 -2.19 -6.38 -2.49
N MET A 62 -1.21 -6.77 -1.67
CA MET A 62 -0.08 -7.54 -2.16
C MET A 62 0.55 -8.35 -1.03
N PRO A 63 1.20 -9.46 -1.37
CA PRO A 63 1.87 -10.28 -0.35
C PRO A 63 3.21 -9.67 0.05
N VAL A 64 3.62 -9.97 1.26
CA VAL A 64 4.95 -9.60 1.75
C VAL A 64 5.92 -10.74 1.42
N ALA A 65 7.05 -10.40 0.80
CA ALA A 65 8.11 -11.35 0.53
C ALA A 65 9.33 -11.01 1.37
N GLY A 66 10.07 -12.04 1.78
CA GLY A 66 11.27 -11.85 2.55
C GLY A 66 11.00 -11.51 4.00
N ASP A 67 12.05 -11.28 4.77
CA ASP A 67 11.96 -11.11 6.21
C ASP A 67 12.51 -9.76 6.71
N SER A 68 12.75 -8.82 5.81
CA SER A 68 13.30 -7.52 6.21
C SER A 68 12.35 -6.73 7.09
N MET A 69 11.06 -7.02 7.02
CA MET A 69 10.05 -6.33 7.81
C MET A 69 9.48 -7.23 8.91
N ALA A 70 10.09 -8.38 9.15
CA ALA A 70 9.71 -9.25 10.26
C ALA A 70 10.18 -8.62 11.57
N PRO A 71 9.51 -8.89 12.68
CA PRO A 71 8.35 -9.77 12.81
C PRO A 71 7.00 -9.09 12.52
N GLU A 72 6.97 -7.79 12.35
CA GLU A 72 5.73 -7.04 12.26
C GLU A 72 4.98 -7.33 10.95
N TYR A 73 5.74 -7.51 9.88
CA TYR A 73 5.20 -7.81 8.55
C TYR A 73 5.86 -9.09 8.05
N PRO A 74 5.40 -10.24 8.54
CA PRO A 74 6.09 -11.51 8.18
C PRO A 74 5.85 -11.90 6.74
N ALA A 75 6.79 -12.66 6.19
CA ALA A 75 6.65 -13.19 4.84
C ALA A 75 5.35 -13.99 4.73
N GLY A 76 4.64 -13.82 3.63
CA GLY A 76 3.37 -14.50 3.41
C GLY A 76 2.16 -13.75 3.93
N SER A 77 2.35 -12.69 4.72
CA SER A 77 1.22 -11.86 5.10
C SER A 77 0.77 -11.02 3.91
N GLN A 78 -0.45 -10.48 4.02
CA GLN A 78 -1.03 -9.66 2.97
C GLN A 78 -1.19 -8.25 3.47
N ILE A 79 -0.71 -7.30 2.70
CA ILE A 79 -0.84 -5.89 3.05
C ILE A 79 -1.81 -5.20 2.10
N PHE A 80 -2.48 -4.17 2.63
CA PHE A 80 -3.41 -3.33 1.87
C PHE A 80 -2.81 -1.94 1.81
N ILE A 81 -2.68 -1.42 0.60
CA ILE A 81 -1.86 -0.24 0.34
C ILE A 81 -2.64 0.81 -0.43
N LYS A 82 -2.26 2.07 -0.22
CA LYS A 82 -2.88 3.21 -0.87
C LYS A 82 -1.80 4.13 -1.41
N LYS A 83 -1.92 4.47 -2.69
CA LYS A 83 -0.96 5.37 -3.32
C LYS A 83 -1.06 6.78 -2.75
N ILE A 84 0.08 7.40 -2.50
CA ILE A 84 0.14 8.84 -2.24
C ILE A 84 0.66 9.52 -3.50
N ASN A 85 0.19 10.73 -3.76
CA ASN A 85 0.52 11.43 -5.00
C ASN A 85 1.50 12.58 -4.82
N GLU A 86 1.74 13.00 -3.58
CA GLU A 86 2.61 14.14 -3.32
C GLU A 86 3.48 13.88 -2.12
N ARG A 87 4.74 14.33 -2.20
CA ARG A 87 5.70 14.18 -1.09
C ARG A 87 5.18 14.77 0.21
N ALA A 88 4.38 15.83 0.12
CA ALA A 88 3.87 16.50 1.31
C ALA A 88 3.01 15.58 2.17
N PHE A 89 2.48 14.51 1.59
CA PHE A 89 1.63 13.59 2.31
C PHE A 89 2.38 12.37 2.86
N ILE A 90 3.71 12.36 2.76
CA ILE A 90 4.48 11.30 3.40
C ILE A 90 4.35 11.45 4.91
N ASP A 91 3.91 10.38 5.56
CA ASP A 91 3.80 10.33 7.01
C ASP A 91 5.05 9.63 7.52
N TRP A 92 5.98 10.41 8.06
CA TRP A 92 7.29 9.90 8.43
C TRP A 92 7.18 8.86 9.55
N GLY A 93 7.98 7.82 9.42
CA GLY A 93 8.01 6.71 10.38
C GLY A 93 7.02 5.61 10.08
N LYS A 94 6.14 5.80 9.11
CA LYS A 94 5.17 4.78 8.71
C LYS A 94 5.74 3.89 7.63
N VAL A 95 5.07 2.76 7.39
CA VAL A 95 5.51 1.77 6.43
C VAL A 95 4.91 2.06 5.06
N TYR A 96 5.77 2.02 4.06
CA TYR A 96 5.41 2.28 2.67
C TYR A 96 5.96 1.20 1.77
N VAL A 97 5.24 0.95 0.68
CA VAL A 97 5.81 0.24 -0.47
C VAL A 97 6.36 1.29 -1.39
N LEU A 98 7.64 1.19 -1.69
CA LEU A 98 8.32 2.11 -2.62
C LEU A 98 8.57 1.36 -3.91
N ASP A 99 8.01 1.88 -5.01
CA ASP A 99 8.25 1.37 -6.35
C ASP A 99 9.45 2.11 -6.90
N THR A 100 10.58 1.42 -7.01
CA THR A 100 11.84 2.06 -7.39
C THR A 100 12.37 1.48 -8.69
N CYS A 101 13.39 2.14 -9.22
CA CYS A 101 14.07 1.65 -10.42
C CYS A 101 14.70 0.26 -10.23
N ASN A 102 14.87 -0.18 -9.00
CA ASN A 102 15.41 -1.50 -8.69
C ASN A 102 14.35 -2.45 -8.13
N GLY A 103 13.08 -2.19 -8.42
CA GLY A 103 11.98 -3.01 -7.93
C GLY A 103 11.30 -2.38 -6.74
N SER A 104 10.32 -3.06 -6.18
CA SER A 104 9.57 -2.53 -5.05
C SER A 104 10.11 -3.08 -3.73
N VAL A 105 10.09 -2.23 -2.71
CA VAL A 105 10.52 -2.60 -1.36
C VAL A 105 9.50 -2.10 -0.36
N ILE A 106 9.42 -2.78 0.79
CA ILE A 106 8.54 -2.40 1.90
C ILE A 106 9.45 -1.95 3.03
N LYS A 107 9.33 -0.68 3.44
CA LYS A 107 10.21 -0.12 4.46
C LYS A 107 9.51 0.96 5.25
N ARG A 108 9.98 1.23 6.46
CA ARG A 108 9.64 2.46 7.16
C ARG A 108 10.40 3.60 6.50
N VAL A 109 9.74 4.73 6.36
CA VAL A 109 10.31 5.86 5.62
C VAL A 109 10.54 7.02 6.56
N PHE A 110 11.74 7.56 6.51
CA PHE A 110 12.14 8.71 7.33
C PHE A 110 12.77 9.79 6.46
N PRO A 111 12.81 11.03 6.93
CA PRO A 111 13.51 12.07 6.18
C PRO A 111 15.01 11.81 6.19
N SER A 112 15.65 12.17 5.09
CA SER A 112 17.10 12.11 4.96
C SER A 112 17.69 13.48 5.25
N ASP A 113 18.97 13.51 5.63
CA ASP A 113 19.69 14.78 5.70
C ASP A 113 19.79 15.45 4.33
N ASN A 114 19.71 14.65 3.27
CA ASN A 114 19.65 15.15 1.90
C ASN A 114 18.17 15.29 1.52
N ALA A 115 17.75 16.53 1.21
CA ALA A 115 16.36 16.83 0.89
C ALA A 115 15.86 16.11 -0.37
N GLU A 116 16.77 15.62 -1.21
CA GLU A 116 16.40 14.92 -2.44
C GLU A 116 16.26 13.43 -2.25
N LYS A 117 16.40 12.94 -1.02
CA LYS A 117 16.34 11.51 -0.72
C LYS A 117 15.41 11.20 0.44
N VAL A 118 15.00 9.95 0.51
CA VAL A 118 14.31 9.41 1.68
C VAL A 118 15.16 8.31 2.29
N LYS A 119 15.04 8.16 3.60
CA LYS A 119 15.73 7.11 4.34
C LYS A 119 14.78 5.94 4.55
N CYS A 120 15.22 4.74 4.20
CA CYS A 120 14.43 3.52 4.28
C CYS A 120 15.01 2.64 5.37
N VAL A 121 14.15 2.22 6.30
CA VAL A 121 14.56 1.43 7.46
C VAL A 121 13.71 0.17 7.53
N SER A 122 14.39 -0.98 7.66
CA SER A 122 13.72 -2.26 7.87
C SER A 122 13.30 -2.40 9.32
N ILE A 123 12.23 -3.15 9.56
CA ILE A 123 11.86 -3.52 10.94
C ILE A 123 12.91 -4.49 11.50
N ASN A 124 13.34 -5.45 10.69
CA ASN A 124 14.38 -6.41 11.08
C ASN A 124 15.72 -5.70 11.14
N PRO A 125 16.35 -5.61 12.35
CA PRO A 125 17.57 -4.84 12.49
C PRO A 125 18.78 -5.43 11.80
N GLU A 126 18.70 -6.66 11.31
CA GLU A 126 19.78 -7.25 10.55
C GLU A 126 19.96 -6.62 9.18
N TYR A 127 18.96 -5.85 8.73
CA TYR A 127 19.04 -5.16 7.45
C TYR A 127 19.40 -3.70 7.71
N PRO A 128 20.55 -3.25 7.20
CA PRO A 128 20.96 -1.86 7.44
C PRO A 128 20.07 -0.89 6.67
N PRO A 129 19.88 0.33 7.19
CA PRO A 129 19.12 1.34 6.48
C PRO A 129 19.86 1.80 5.22
N PHE A 130 19.07 2.34 4.28
CA PHE A 130 19.65 2.88 3.05
C PHE A 130 18.81 4.07 2.62
N GLU A 131 19.31 4.84 1.64
CA GLU A 131 18.62 6.01 1.15
C GLU A 131 18.37 5.88 -0.34
N VAL A 132 17.24 6.44 -0.78
CA VAL A 132 16.82 6.39 -2.18
C VAL A 132 16.51 7.81 -2.62
N SER A 133 17.01 8.19 -3.79
CA SER A 133 16.65 9.49 -4.37
C SER A 133 15.20 9.49 -4.81
N TYR A 134 14.53 10.63 -4.62
CA TYR A 134 13.15 10.76 -5.09
C TYR A 134 13.02 10.49 -6.58
N GLU A 135 14.03 10.86 -7.37
CA GLU A 135 13.97 10.64 -8.82
C GLU A 135 13.99 9.15 -9.18
N ASP A 136 14.44 8.29 -8.27
CA ASP A 136 14.45 6.84 -8.50
C ASP A 136 13.20 6.16 -7.99
N ILE A 137 12.26 6.92 -7.42
CA ILE A 137 11.01 6.38 -6.87
C ILE A 137 9.89 6.71 -7.85
N TYR A 138 9.28 5.66 -8.40
CA TYR A 138 8.19 5.80 -9.36
C TYR A 138 6.83 5.93 -8.69
N GLY A 139 6.72 5.47 -7.46
CA GLY A 139 5.47 5.57 -6.71
C GLY A 139 5.68 5.17 -5.26
N MET A 140 4.85 5.73 -4.39
CA MET A 140 4.86 5.41 -2.96
C MET A 140 3.45 5.03 -2.55
N TYR A 141 3.34 3.93 -1.81
CA TYR A 141 2.06 3.40 -1.38
C TYR A 141 2.12 3.19 0.12
N ARG A 142 1.24 3.86 0.84
CA ARG A 142 1.20 3.69 2.29
C ARG A 142 0.58 2.36 2.63
N VAL A 143 1.18 1.63 3.57
CA VAL A 143 0.60 0.39 4.08
C VAL A 143 -0.42 0.75 5.13
N LEU A 144 -1.68 0.38 4.87
CA LEU A 144 -2.79 0.70 5.77
C LEU A 144 -3.08 -0.43 6.75
N LEU A 145 -2.83 -1.66 6.33
CA LEU A 145 -3.17 -2.84 7.14
C LEU A 145 -2.32 -4.01 6.70
N CYS A 146 -1.94 -4.84 7.65
CA CYS A 146 -1.26 -6.10 7.38
C CYS A 146 -2.05 -7.22 8.04
N MET A 147 -2.36 -8.25 7.25
CA MET A 147 -3.06 -9.43 7.74
C MET A 147 -2.14 -10.63 7.65
N SER A 148 -1.88 -11.25 8.78
CA SER A 148 -1.04 -12.43 8.88
C SER A 148 -1.91 -13.64 9.16
N VAL A 149 -1.56 -14.75 8.53
CA VAL A 149 -2.22 -16.03 8.79
C VAL A 149 -1.37 -16.80 9.77
N LYS A 150 -2.01 -17.28 10.80
CA LYS A 150 -1.31 -18.07 11.82
C LYS A 150 -1.44 -19.55 11.53
#